data_e1cb9faf5ce7e6aa3282307112f55655
#
_entry.id   e1cb9faf5ce7e6aa3282307112f55655
#
_cell.length_a   1.000
_cell.length_b   1.000
_cell.length_c   1.000
_cell.angle_alpha   90.00
_cell.angle_beta   90.00
_cell.angle_gamma   90.00
#
_symmetry.space_group_name_H-M   'P 1'
#
loop_
_entity.id
_entity.type
_entity.pdbx_description
1 polymer ?
#
loop_
_entity_poly.entity_id
_entity_poly.type
_entity_poly.pdbx_seq_one_letter_code
_entity_poly.pdbx_strand_id
1 'polypeptide(L)'
;HARRHDLRPPPPRASGVPPIREVYDAMPTEPPDQVSTVARRLHATGPALDGWLATQRASIDAGIPPALRQVSLLVEQSTAWTSDGGFFDDYLKRTASRDLPDAVTTALAEGIDAAKRNFRRTAEALSSEIAPLATETDAVGIDRYRLASRQFVGTTVDLAETYEWGKQELARIEQMQRETAERIRPGASIKAARAVLGADPAAQIAGPAALDGWLPG
;
A
#
# COMPACT_ATOMS: atom_id res chain seq x y z
N HIS A 1 14.04 -41.36 -5.24
CA HIS A 1 14.54 -40.33 -4.30
C HIS A 1 13.95 -38.97 -4.72
N ALA A 2 12.71 -38.67 -4.29
CA ALA A 2 12.15 -37.34 -4.39
C ALA A 2 12.97 -36.42 -3.45
N ARG A 3 13.69 -35.45 -4.02
CA ARG A 3 14.26 -34.35 -3.25
C ARG A 3 13.10 -33.65 -2.52
N ARG A 4 13.10 -33.73 -1.21
CA ARG A 4 12.27 -32.83 -0.40
C ARG A 4 12.71 -31.42 -0.78
N HIS A 5 11.92 -30.74 -1.61
CA HIS A 5 12.07 -29.32 -1.77
C HIS A 5 11.86 -28.72 -0.39
N ASP A 6 12.91 -28.12 0.12
CA ASP A 6 12.92 -27.37 1.37
C ASP A 6 11.92 -26.21 1.19
N LEU A 7 10.68 -26.45 1.61
CA LEU A 7 9.60 -25.46 1.60
C LEU A 7 9.88 -24.48 2.74
N ARG A 8 11.00 -23.76 2.67
CA ARG A 8 11.19 -22.59 3.52
C ARG A 8 10.02 -21.65 3.23
N PRO A 9 9.30 -21.22 4.27
CA PRO A 9 8.24 -20.24 4.10
C PRO A 9 8.77 -19.03 3.31
N PRO A 10 7.96 -18.37 2.49
CA PRO A 10 8.35 -17.13 1.84
C PRO A 10 8.85 -16.15 2.91
N PRO A 11 9.83 -15.26 2.61
CA PRO A 11 10.20 -14.21 3.54
C PRO A 11 8.92 -13.46 3.91
N PRO A 12 8.79 -13.06 5.17
CA PRO A 12 7.70 -12.20 5.55
C PRO A 12 7.75 -10.99 4.63
N ARG A 13 6.68 -10.81 3.87
CA ARG A 13 6.57 -9.64 3.00
C ARG A 13 6.68 -8.42 3.89
N ALA A 14 7.55 -7.49 3.56
CA ALA A 14 7.54 -6.15 4.14
C ALA A 14 6.15 -5.46 4.01
N SER A 15 5.24 -6.06 3.24
CA SER A 15 3.86 -5.63 2.99
C SER A 15 2.88 -5.73 4.17
N GLY A 16 3.31 -6.16 5.38
CA GLY A 16 2.39 -6.29 6.53
C GLY A 16 2.02 -4.97 7.20
N VAL A 17 2.83 -3.92 7.09
CA VAL A 17 2.59 -2.63 7.73
C VAL A 17 1.52 -1.80 7.01
N PRO A 18 1.55 -1.64 5.66
CA PRO A 18 0.50 -0.94 4.94
C PRO A 18 -0.92 -1.46 5.22
N PRO A 19 -1.22 -2.76 5.19
CA PRO A 19 -2.54 -3.29 5.53
C PRO A 19 -3.03 -2.91 6.92
N ILE A 20 -2.14 -2.77 7.92
CA ILE A 20 -2.54 -2.30 9.26
C ILE A 20 -3.06 -0.86 9.23
N ARG A 21 -2.53 0.00 8.34
CA ARG A 21 -3.00 1.36 8.12
C ARG A 21 -4.22 1.40 7.19
N GLU A 22 -4.19 0.65 6.09
CA GLU A 22 -5.19 0.67 5.02
C GLU A 22 -6.59 0.25 5.48
N VAL A 23 -6.69 -0.56 6.53
CA VAL A 23 -7.99 -0.93 7.11
C VAL A 23 -8.83 0.29 7.49
N TYR A 24 -8.21 1.41 7.86
CA TYR A 24 -8.92 2.64 8.23
C TYR A 24 -9.52 3.38 7.04
N ASP A 25 -9.08 3.12 5.81
CA ASP A 25 -9.69 3.69 4.60
C ASP A 25 -11.08 3.06 4.33
N ALA A 26 -11.25 1.79 4.72
CA ALA A 26 -12.49 1.04 4.50
C ALA A 26 -13.41 1.00 5.72
N MET A 27 -12.95 1.46 6.89
CA MET A 27 -13.79 1.45 8.09
C MET A 27 -14.84 2.56 8.04
N PRO A 28 -16.11 2.23 8.36
CA PRO A 28 -17.16 3.25 8.45
C PRO A 28 -16.85 4.24 9.58
N THR A 29 -17.13 5.51 9.31
CA THR A 29 -16.97 6.62 10.25
C THR A 29 -18.32 7.19 10.70
N GLU A 30 -19.38 6.46 10.49
CA GLU A 30 -20.77 6.70 10.94
C GLU A 30 -21.47 5.34 11.14
N PRO A 31 -22.35 5.21 12.10
CA PRO A 31 -22.69 6.14 13.21
C PRO A 31 -21.62 6.15 14.34
N PRO A 32 -21.82 6.88 15.47
CA PRO A 32 -20.84 7.07 16.54
C PRO A 32 -20.25 5.79 17.15
N ASP A 33 -20.98 4.69 17.19
CA ASP A 33 -20.51 3.38 17.67
C ASP A 33 -19.44 2.79 16.74
N GLN A 34 -19.52 3.05 15.43
CA GLN A 34 -18.50 2.67 14.46
C GLN A 34 -17.19 3.46 14.69
N VAL A 35 -17.30 4.77 14.97
CA VAL A 35 -16.14 5.60 15.33
C VAL A 35 -15.50 5.11 16.62
N SER A 36 -16.28 4.70 17.62
CA SER A 36 -15.77 4.07 18.84
C SER A 36 -15.01 2.76 18.54
N THR A 37 -15.46 2.00 17.56
CA THR A 37 -14.77 0.80 17.09
C THR A 37 -13.45 1.14 16.40
N VAL A 38 -13.43 2.21 15.58
CA VAL A 38 -12.18 2.74 15.00
C VAL A 38 -11.19 3.14 16.09
N ALA A 39 -11.61 3.89 17.09
CA ALA A 39 -10.76 4.31 18.21
C ALA A 39 -10.11 3.11 18.91
N ARG A 40 -10.88 2.08 19.23
CA ARG A 40 -10.34 0.83 19.82
C ARG A 40 -9.31 0.14 18.92
N ARG A 41 -9.53 0.09 17.62
CA ARG A 41 -8.60 -0.51 16.66
C ARG A 41 -7.31 0.30 16.51
N LEU A 42 -7.39 1.63 16.58
CA LEU A 42 -6.22 2.50 16.60
C LEU A 42 -5.33 2.22 17.81
N HIS A 43 -5.89 2.01 19.00
CA HIS A 43 -5.14 1.56 20.17
C HIS A 43 -4.49 0.17 19.98
N ALA A 44 -5.16 -0.72 19.25
CA ALA A 44 -4.67 -2.09 19.01
C ALA A 44 -3.56 -2.16 17.94
N THR A 45 -3.17 -1.05 17.29
CA THR A 45 -2.04 -1.03 16.33
C THR A 45 -0.72 -1.45 16.96
N GLY A 46 -0.49 -1.17 18.25
CA GLY A 46 0.74 -1.52 18.93
C GLY A 46 1.03 -3.02 18.91
N PRO A 47 0.18 -3.86 19.51
CA PRO A 47 0.35 -5.31 19.47
C PRO A 47 0.46 -5.91 18.06
N ALA A 48 -0.29 -5.36 17.08
CA ALA A 48 -0.23 -5.81 15.70
C ALA A 48 1.15 -5.53 15.06
N LEU A 49 1.69 -4.33 15.25
CA LEU A 49 3.00 -3.94 14.75
C LEU A 49 4.14 -4.67 15.47
N ASP A 50 4.02 -4.90 16.79
CA ASP A 50 4.99 -5.67 17.56
C ASP A 50 5.06 -7.13 17.09
N GLY A 51 3.91 -7.77 16.84
CA GLY A 51 3.86 -9.11 16.28
C GLY A 51 4.46 -9.20 14.89
N TRP A 52 4.23 -8.17 14.06
CA TRP A 52 4.84 -8.09 12.74
C TRP A 52 6.37 -7.91 12.83
N LEU A 53 6.88 -7.03 13.69
CA LEU A 53 8.33 -6.86 13.92
C LEU A 53 8.98 -8.15 14.44
N ALA A 54 8.32 -8.87 15.36
CA ALA A 54 8.79 -10.16 15.84
C ALA A 54 8.93 -11.17 14.69
N THR A 55 8.00 -11.17 13.73
CA THR A 55 8.09 -12.01 12.53
C THR A 55 9.29 -11.62 11.64
N GLN A 56 9.60 -10.32 11.50
CA GLN A 56 10.78 -9.88 10.75
C GLN A 56 12.07 -10.38 11.41
N ARG A 57 12.18 -10.23 12.73
CA ARG A 57 13.34 -10.71 13.51
C ARG A 57 13.53 -12.23 13.35
N ALA A 58 12.47 -13.01 13.54
CA ALA A 58 12.51 -14.46 13.35
C ALA A 58 12.91 -14.88 11.93
N SER A 59 12.53 -14.10 10.91
CA SER A 59 12.93 -14.33 9.53
C SER A 59 14.42 -14.07 9.29
N ILE A 60 14.94 -13.01 9.88
CA ILE A 60 16.38 -12.69 9.84
C ILE A 60 17.19 -13.81 10.51
N ASP A 61 16.76 -14.25 11.71
CA ASP A 61 17.40 -15.35 12.44
C ASP A 61 17.39 -16.67 11.64
N ALA A 62 16.35 -16.88 10.83
CA ALA A 62 16.26 -18.02 9.91
C ALA A 62 17.08 -17.85 8.62
N GLY A 63 17.85 -16.77 8.46
CA GLY A 63 18.66 -16.48 7.27
C GLY A 63 17.83 -16.02 6.05
N ILE A 64 16.67 -15.43 6.29
CA ILE A 64 15.76 -14.92 5.24
C ILE A 64 15.47 -13.43 5.53
N PRO A 65 16.47 -12.54 5.42
CA PRO A 65 16.27 -11.12 5.69
C PRO A 65 15.36 -10.46 4.64
N PRO A 66 14.63 -9.40 5.03
CA PRO A 66 13.89 -8.57 4.07
C PRO A 66 14.85 -7.80 3.16
N ALA A 67 14.35 -7.33 2.01
CA ALA A 67 15.11 -6.45 1.14
C ALA A 67 15.20 -5.04 1.73
N LEU A 68 16.40 -4.45 1.74
CA LEU A 68 16.66 -3.12 2.29
C LEU A 68 15.77 -2.04 1.67
N ARG A 69 15.54 -2.09 0.36
CA ARG A 69 14.66 -1.15 -0.33
C ARG A 69 13.24 -1.20 0.23
N GLN A 70 12.72 -2.39 0.54
CA GLN A 70 11.39 -2.55 1.12
C GLN A 70 11.32 -2.00 2.55
N VAL A 71 12.37 -2.21 3.33
CA VAL A 71 12.48 -1.65 4.70
C VAL A 71 12.49 -0.13 4.64
N SER A 72 13.31 0.46 3.76
CA SER A 72 13.40 1.92 3.60
C SER A 72 12.06 2.54 3.19
N LEU A 73 11.34 1.93 2.25
CA LEU A 73 10.01 2.39 1.85
C LEU A 73 9.00 2.35 3.00
N LEU A 74 9.05 1.33 3.87
CA LEU A 74 8.18 1.26 5.04
C LEU A 74 8.48 2.33 6.07
N VAL A 75 9.76 2.65 6.27
CA VAL A 75 10.19 3.78 7.12
C VAL A 75 9.63 5.09 6.58
N GLU A 76 9.82 5.36 5.29
CA GLU A 76 9.32 6.56 4.62
C GLU A 76 7.79 6.67 4.75
N GLN A 77 7.06 5.61 4.45
CA GLN A 77 5.60 5.57 4.55
C GLN A 77 5.12 5.81 5.98
N SER A 78 5.69 5.09 6.96
CA SER A 78 5.30 5.23 8.37
C SER A 78 5.59 6.65 8.89
N THR A 79 6.68 7.26 8.47
CA THR A 79 7.03 8.64 8.78
C THR A 79 6.03 9.60 8.17
N ALA A 80 5.68 9.44 6.88
CA ALA A 80 4.72 10.29 6.20
C ALA A 80 3.31 10.20 6.82
N TRP A 81 2.86 9.00 7.21
CA TRP A 81 1.55 8.84 7.85
C TRP A 81 1.45 9.51 9.22
N THR A 82 2.57 9.61 9.93
CA THR A 82 2.62 10.15 11.30
C THR A 82 3.15 11.58 11.39
N SER A 83 3.53 12.20 10.26
CA SER A 83 3.93 13.60 10.19
C SER A 83 2.74 14.54 10.43
N ASP A 84 3.03 15.80 10.68
CA ASP A 84 2.01 16.84 10.78
C ASP A 84 1.30 17.00 9.43
N GLY A 85 -0.04 16.96 9.45
CA GLY A 85 -0.85 16.94 8.25
C GLY A 85 -0.79 15.61 7.46
N GLY A 86 -0.21 14.55 8.03
CA GLY A 86 -0.21 13.22 7.46
C GLY A 86 -1.55 12.50 7.61
N PHE A 87 -1.56 11.22 7.20
CA PHE A 87 -2.78 10.40 7.16
C PHE A 87 -3.61 10.46 8.45
N PHE A 88 -2.97 10.30 9.60
CA PHE A 88 -3.69 10.24 10.89
C PHE A 88 -4.31 11.57 11.27
N ASP A 89 -3.65 12.68 10.99
CA ASP A 89 -4.19 14.02 11.26
C ASP A 89 -5.37 14.34 10.34
N ASP A 90 -5.27 13.98 9.07
CA ASP A 90 -6.36 14.15 8.11
C ASP A 90 -7.54 13.22 8.42
N TYR A 91 -7.26 11.99 8.90
CA TYR A 91 -8.31 11.07 9.34
C TYR A 91 -9.08 11.63 10.53
N LEU A 92 -8.37 12.17 11.54
CA LEU A 92 -8.97 12.83 12.69
C LEU A 92 -9.85 14.02 12.26
N LYS A 93 -9.31 14.91 11.43
CA LYS A 93 -10.07 16.10 10.93
C LYS A 93 -11.34 15.71 10.21
N ARG A 94 -11.27 14.77 9.28
CA ARG A 94 -12.43 14.32 8.50
C ARG A 94 -13.51 13.65 9.36
N THR A 95 -13.10 12.92 10.39
CA THR A 95 -14.02 12.20 11.27
C THR A 95 -14.57 13.09 12.37
N ALA A 96 -13.75 13.94 12.98
CA ALA A 96 -14.16 14.84 14.05
C ALA A 96 -15.01 16.04 13.56
N SER A 97 -15.03 16.32 12.25
CA SER A 97 -15.92 17.35 11.66
C SER A 97 -17.40 16.94 11.66
N ARG A 98 -17.71 15.70 12.05
CA ARG A 98 -19.07 15.17 12.17
C ARG A 98 -19.63 15.46 13.55
N ASP A 99 -20.96 15.43 13.68
CA ASP A 99 -21.62 15.60 14.96
C ASP A 99 -21.49 14.33 15.82
N LEU A 100 -20.39 14.28 16.59
CA LEU A 100 -20.03 13.14 17.44
C LEU A 100 -20.11 13.54 18.92
N PRO A 101 -20.53 12.65 19.82
CA PRO A 101 -20.42 12.87 21.26
C PRO A 101 -18.97 13.13 21.68
N ASP A 102 -18.76 14.04 22.64
CA ASP A 102 -17.45 14.43 23.15
C ASP A 102 -16.57 13.24 23.55
N ALA A 103 -17.17 12.24 24.23
CA ALA A 103 -16.45 11.03 24.62
C ALA A 103 -15.93 10.22 23.43
N VAL A 104 -16.66 10.19 22.32
CA VAL A 104 -16.25 9.50 21.09
C VAL A 104 -15.12 10.26 20.40
N THR A 105 -15.24 11.58 20.34
CA THR A 105 -14.21 12.47 19.77
C THR A 105 -12.90 12.36 20.56
N THR A 106 -12.98 12.38 21.89
CA THR A 106 -11.81 12.20 22.77
C THR A 106 -11.16 10.83 22.57
N ALA A 107 -11.95 9.75 22.59
CA ALA A 107 -11.41 8.40 22.37
C ALA A 107 -10.76 8.24 20.99
N LEU A 108 -11.33 8.88 19.95
CA LEU A 108 -10.75 8.88 18.61
C LEU A 108 -9.39 9.61 18.61
N ALA A 109 -9.29 10.78 19.22
CA ALA A 109 -8.05 11.55 19.29
C ALA A 109 -6.94 10.76 20.04
N GLU A 110 -7.27 10.17 21.18
CA GLU A 110 -6.35 9.31 21.94
C GLU A 110 -5.89 8.08 21.13
N GLY A 111 -6.81 7.46 20.37
CA GLY A 111 -6.50 6.35 19.47
C GLY A 111 -5.56 6.76 18.34
N ILE A 112 -5.78 7.92 17.74
CA ILE A 112 -4.90 8.51 16.72
C ILE A 112 -3.50 8.74 17.28
N ASP A 113 -3.39 9.35 18.45
CA ASP A 113 -2.10 9.58 19.11
C ASP A 113 -1.37 8.26 19.42
N ALA A 114 -2.10 7.26 19.89
CA ALA A 114 -1.54 5.93 20.11
C ALA A 114 -1.03 5.30 18.80
N ALA A 115 -1.80 5.36 17.74
CA ALA A 115 -1.38 4.86 16.42
C ALA A 115 -0.14 5.61 15.91
N LYS A 116 -0.11 6.94 15.96
CA LYS A 116 1.07 7.74 15.58
C LYS A 116 2.32 7.32 16.35
N ARG A 117 2.22 7.15 17.67
CA ARG A 117 3.35 6.66 18.49
C ARG A 117 3.81 5.27 18.07
N ASN A 118 2.88 4.35 17.83
CA ASN A 118 3.19 2.97 17.46
C ASN A 118 3.86 2.88 16.09
N PHE A 119 3.37 3.60 15.08
CA PHE A 119 3.99 3.63 13.75
C PHE A 119 5.38 4.31 13.77
N ARG A 120 5.59 5.38 14.56
CA ARG A 120 6.92 6.01 14.73
C ARG A 120 7.91 5.04 15.35
N ARG A 121 7.52 4.37 16.44
CA ARG A 121 8.35 3.33 17.08
C ARG A 121 8.69 2.20 16.10
N THR A 122 7.75 1.80 15.26
CA THR A 122 7.98 0.78 14.23
C THR A 122 8.97 1.27 13.17
N ALA A 123 8.85 2.51 12.70
CA ALA A 123 9.81 3.11 11.77
C ALA A 123 11.22 3.19 12.37
N GLU A 124 11.32 3.54 13.64
CA GLU A 124 12.59 3.56 14.37
C GLU A 124 13.21 2.15 14.47
N ALA A 125 12.44 1.14 14.86
CA ALA A 125 12.90 -0.25 14.91
C ALA A 125 13.32 -0.77 13.51
N LEU A 126 12.57 -0.41 12.49
CA LEU A 126 12.92 -0.75 11.11
C LEU A 126 14.27 -0.15 10.70
N SER A 127 14.52 1.11 11.04
CA SER A 127 15.76 1.81 10.69
C SER A 127 16.96 1.32 11.51
N SER A 128 16.78 1.10 12.82
CA SER A 128 17.88 0.84 13.74
C SER A 128 18.21 -0.65 13.90
N GLU A 129 17.20 -1.53 13.79
CA GLU A 129 17.38 -2.97 14.04
C GLU A 129 17.31 -3.81 12.76
N ILE A 130 16.33 -3.53 11.88
CA ILE A 130 16.05 -4.38 10.72
C ILE A 130 16.90 -3.98 9.51
N ALA A 131 17.00 -2.69 9.19
CA ALA A 131 17.75 -2.21 8.02
C ALA A 131 19.22 -2.64 8.01
N PRO A 132 19.96 -2.62 9.13
CA PRO A 132 21.36 -3.09 9.15
C PRO A 132 21.54 -4.58 8.82
N LEU A 133 20.48 -5.38 8.99
CA LEU A 133 20.47 -6.83 8.74
C LEU A 133 19.75 -7.20 7.44
N ALA A 134 19.20 -6.22 6.73
CA ALA A 134 18.48 -6.41 5.48
C ALA A 134 19.43 -6.73 4.32
N THR A 135 18.91 -7.38 3.27
CA THR A 135 19.69 -7.65 2.05
C THR A 135 19.51 -6.56 1.01
N GLU A 136 20.58 -6.19 0.31
CA GLU A 136 20.52 -5.28 -0.84
C GLU A 136 19.85 -5.92 -2.07
N THR A 137 19.74 -7.25 -2.09
CA THR A 137 19.15 -7.99 -3.20
C THR A 137 17.63 -8.02 -3.07
N ASP A 138 16.91 -7.31 -3.95
CA ASP A 138 15.45 -7.32 -4.04
C ASP A 138 14.90 -8.61 -4.66
N ALA A 139 15.64 -9.22 -5.57
CA ALA A 139 15.20 -10.38 -6.32
C ALA A 139 15.14 -11.64 -5.45
N VAL A 140 14.01 -12.34 -5.48
CA VAL A 140 13.82 -13.59 -4.73
C VAL A 140 14.39 -14.83 -5.40
N GLY A 141 14.94 -14.69 -6.62
CA GLY A 141 15.44 -15.78 -7.45
C GLY A 141 14.34 -16.52 -8.22
N ILE A 142 14.77 -17.17 -9.31
CA ILE A 142 13.85 -17.76 -10.30
C ILE A 142 12.99 -18.90 -9.74
N ASP A 143 13.55 -19.75 -8.87
CA ASP A 143 12.82 -20.90 -8.36
C ASP A 143 11.69 -20.49 -7.43
N ARG A 144 11.94 -19.49 -6.56
CA ARG A 144 10.93 -18.93 -5.69
C ARG A 144 9.88 -18.14 -6.47
N TYR A 145 10.30 -17.39 -7.48
CA TYR A 145 9.40 -16.66 -8.36
C TYR A 145 8.45 -17.62 -9.11
N ARG A 146 8.95 -18.77 -9.60
CA ARG A 146 8.12 -19.80 -10.23
C ARG A 146 7.03 -20.34 -9.31
N LEU A 147 7.36 -20.60 -8.04
CA LEU A 147 6.37 -21.06 -7.06
C LEU A 147 5.28 -20.00 -6.82
N ALA A 148 5.69 -18.75 -6.60
CA ALA A 148 4.77 -17.64 -6.38
C ALA A 148 3.91 -17.37 -7.63
N SER A 149 4.51 -17.38 -8.82
CA SER A 149 3.79 -17.21 -10.09
C SER A 149 2.73 -18.29 -10.28
N ARG A 150 3.09 -19.57 -10.07
CA ARG A 150 2.13 -20.68 -10.16
C ARG A 150 0.98 -20.56 -9.17
N GLN A 151 1.27 -20.14 -7.93
CA GLN A 151 0.24 -19.92 -6.91
C GLN A 151 -0.71 -18.80 -7.29
N PHE A 152 -0.19 -17.73 -7.89
CA PHE A 152 -0.96 -16.53 -8.21
C PHE A 152 -1.77 -16.67 -9.49
N VAL A 153 -1.17 -17.28 -10.53
CA VAL A 153 -1.77 -17.45 -11.86
C VAL A 153 -2.63 -18.73 -11.94
N GLY A 154 -2.42 -19.70 -11.04
CA GLY A 154 -3.10 -21.00 -11.04
C GLY A 154 -2.53 -22.03 -12.04
N THR A 155 -1.55 -21.63 -12.85
CA THR A 155 -0.90 -22.49 -13.84
C THR A 155 0.61 -22.20 -13.93
N THR A 156 1.34 -23.10 -14.58
CA THR A 156 2.77 -22.88 -14.87
C THR A 156 2.90 -22.12 -16.19
N VAL A 157 3.63 -21.01 -16.16
CA VAL A 157 3.94 -20.19 -17.33
C VAL A 157 5.44 -20.18 -17.58
N ASP A 158 5.87 -20.05 -18.83
CA ASP A 158 7.25 -19.75 -19.15
C ASP A 158 7.54 -18.30 -18.77
N LEU A 159 8.39 -18.10 -17.77
CA LEU A 159 8.66 -16.77 -17.23
C LEU A 159 9.47 -15.90 -18.19
N ALA A 160 10.35 -16.48 -19.01
CA ALA A 160 11.14 -15.74 -19.97
C ALA A 160 10.26 -15.27 -21.14
N GLU A 161 9.45 -16.16 -21.70
CA GLU A 161 8.48 -15.83 -22.74
C GLU A 161 7.48 -14.78 -22.25
N THR A 162 6.94 -14.95 -21.05
CA THR A 162 6.00 -13.99 -20.44
C THR A 162 6.63 -12.61 -20.25
N TYR A 163 7.91 -12.55 -19.86
CA TYR A 163 8.62 -11.28 -19.72
C TYR A 163 8.83 -10.58 -21.06
N GLU A 164 9.25 -11.31 -22.10
CA GLU A 164 9.43 -10.75 -23.44
C GLU A 164 8.08 -10.30 -24.06
N TRP A 165 7.02 -11.08 -23.86
CA TRP A 165 5.68 -10.66 -24.21
C TRP A 165 5.28 -9.36 -23.49
N GLY A 166 5.53 -9.27 -22.19
CA GLY A 166 5.24 -8.07 -21.41
C GLY A 166 5.95 -6.82 -21.92
N LYS A 167 7.21 -6.94 -22.37
CA LYS A 167 7.94 -5.82 -23.01
C LYS A 167 7.31 -5.38 -24.33
N GLN A 168 6.91 -6.34 -25.16
CA GLN A 168 6.24 -6.05 -26.43
C GLN A 168 4.88 -5.37 -26.18
N GLU A 169 4.11 -5.87 -25.24
CA GLU A 169 2.81 -5.31 -24.88
C GLU A 169 2.94 -3.90 -24.29
N LEU A 170 3.94 -3.65 -23.44
CA LEU A 170 4.24 -2.31 -22.94
C LEU A 170 4.53 -1.35 -24.09
N ALA A 171 5.40 -1.74 -25.03
CA ALA A 171 5.71 -0.91 -26.20
C ALA A 171 4.47 -0.62 -27.05
N ARG A 172 3.60 -1.62 -27.24
CA ARG A 172 2.32 -1.48 -27.95
C ARG A 172 1.40 -0.47 -27.25
N ILE A 173 1.25 -0.58 -25.94
CA ILE A 173 0.41 0.33 -25.15
C ILE A 173 0.98 1.75 -25.19
N GLU A 174 2.27 1.93 -25.04
CA GLU A 174 2.92 3.24 -25.14
C GLU A 174 2.71 3.89 -26.51
N GLN A 175 2.77 3.09 -27.59
CA GLN A 175 2.50 3.58 -28.93
C GLN A 175 1.04 4.03 -29.06
N MET A 176 0.09 3.24 -28.60
CA MET A 176 -1.34 3.62 -28.58
C MET A 176 -1.59 4.90 -27.78
N GLN A 177 -0.91 5.08 -26.65
CA GLN A 177 -1.00 6.30 -25.85
C GLN A 177 -0.44 7.51 -26.61
N ARG A 178 0.70 7.37 -27.31
CA ARG A 178 1.26 8.45 -28.15
C ARG A 178 0.33 8.84 -29.29
N GLU A 179 -0.22 7.87 -30.01
CA GLU A 179 -1.18 8.11 -31.11
C GLU A 179 -2.46 8.79 -30.60
N THR A 180 -2.92 8.40 -29.41
CA THR A 180 -4.08 9.04 -28.77
C THR A 180 -3.76 10.47 -28.34
N ALA A 181 -2.58 10.70 -27.75
CA ALA A 181 -2.13 12.03 -27.38
C ALA A 181 -2.03 12.96 -28.58
N GLU A 182 -1.51 12.46 -29.72
CA GLU A 182 -1.44 13.20 -31.00
C GLU A 182 -2.83 13.58 -31.51
N ARG A 183 -3.84 12.69 -31.39
CA ARG A 183 -5.23 12.99 -31.76
C ARG A 183 -5.88 14.05 -30.89
N ILE A 184 -5.56 14.06 -29.58
CA ILE A 184 -6.08 15.04 -28.62
C ILE A 184 -5.46 16.43 -28.90
N ARG A 185 -4.15 16.46 -29.09
CA ARG A 185 -3.39 17.67 -29.36
C ARG A 185 -2.14 17.34 -30.16
N PRO A 186 -2.09 17.71 -31.44
CA PRO A 186 -0.92 17.48 -32.29
C PRO A 186 0.38 17.98 -31.66
N GLY A 187 1.42 17.14 -31.65
CA GLY A 187 2.72 17.42 -31.07
C GLY A 187 2.78 17.32 -29.53
N ALA A 188 1.69 16.93 -28.87
CA ALA A 188 1.68 16.83 -27.41
C ALA A 188 2.30 15.53 -26.89
N SER A 189 3.03 15.62 -25.78
CA SER A 189 3.36 14.45 -24.98
C SER A 189 2.10 13.86 -24.33
N ILE A 190 2.13 12.59 -23.93
CA ILE A 190 1.05 11.92 -23.19
C ILE A 190 0.63 12.75 -21.96
N LYS A 191 1.62 13.27 -21.21
CA LYS A 191 1.37 14.12 -20.03
C LYS A 191 0.63 15.41 -20.40
N ALA A 192 1.03 16.06 -21.51
CA ALA A 192 0.39 17.29 -21.97
C ALA A 192 -1.03 17.05 -22.49
N ALA A 193 -1.27 15.95 -23.21
CA ALA A 193 -2.60 15.58 -23.67
C ALA A 193 -3.55 15.27 -22.49
N ARG A 194 -3.07 14.57 -21.45
CA ARG A 194 -3.85 14.36 -20.22
C ARG A 194 -4.21 15.68 -19.51
N ALA A 195 -3.30 16.65 -19.49
CA ALA A 195 -3.59 17.96 -18.90
C ALA A 195 -4.66 18.72 -19.68
N VAL A 196 -4.69 18.60 -21.01
CA VAL A 196 -5.74 19.18 -21.84
C VAL A 196 -7.12 18.59 -21.49
N LEU A 197 -7.22 17.26 -21.43
CA LEU A 197 -8.47 16.58 -21.03
C LEU A 197 -8.89 16.93 -19.60
N GLY A 198 -7.93 16.98 -18.66
CA GLY A 198 -8.21 17.34 -17.27
C GLY A 198 -8.67 18.79 -17.07
N ALA A 199 -8.39 19.67 -18.04
CA ALA A 199 -8.86 21.06 -18.05
C ALA A 199 -10.19 21.25 -18.81
N ASP A 200 -10.64 20.25 -19.58
CA ASP A 200 -11.90 20.32 -20.34
C ASP A 200 -13.10 20.00 -19.44
N PRO A 201 -14.02 20.96 -19.21
CA PRO A 201 -15.22 20.72 -18.40
C PRO A 201 -16.10 19.58 -18.96
N ALA A 202 -16.09 19.33 -20.27
CA ALA A 202 -16.86 18.25 -20.90
C ALA A 202 -16.28 16.85 -20.58
N ALA A 203 -15.01 16.76 -20.18
CA ALA A 203 -14.35 15.54 -19.76
C ALA A 203 -14.37 15.33 -18.22
N GLN A 204 -15.08 16.19 -17.48
CA GLN A 204 -15.14 16.14 -16.02
C GLN A 204 -16.53 15.77 -15.53
N ILE A 205 -16.58 14.96 -14.48
CA ILE A 205 -17.81 14.61 -13.77
C ILE A 205 -17.77 15.30 -12.42
N ALA A 206 -18.73 16.18 -12.17
CA ALA A 206 -18.79 17.01 -10.97
C ALA A 206 -19.54 16.31 -9.82
N GLY A 207 -18.78 15.61 -8.96
CA GLY A 207 -19.30 15.03 -7.72
C GLY A 207 -19.99 13.67 -7.88
N PRO A 208 -20.32 13.02 -6.73
CA PRO A 208 -20.86 11.65 -6.71
C PRO A 208 -22.20 11.49 -7.46
N ALA A 209 -23.12 12.43 -7.31
CA ALA A 209 -24.44 12.34 -7.98
C ALA A 209 -24.34 12.36 -9.51
N ALA A 210 -23.39 13.13 -10.06
CA ALA A 210 -23.14 13.14 -11.51
C ALA A 210 -22.45 11.86 -11.97
N LEU A 211 -21.58 11.28 -11.13
CA LEU A 211 -20.93 10.00 -11.38
C LEU A 211 -21.95 8.85 -11.38
N ASP A 212 -22.87 8.82 -10.43
CA ASP A 212 -23.94 7.81 -10.39
C ASP A 212 -24.81 7.84 -11.64
N GLY A 213 -25.11 9.04 -12.17
CA GLY A 213 -25.86 9.20 -13.43
C GLY A 213 -25.06 8.84 -14.70
N TRP A 214 -23.73 8.84 -14.63
CA TRP A 214 -22.84 8.50 -15.73
C TRP A 214 -22.50 7.01 -15.79
N LEU A 215 -22.47 6.31 -14.65
CA LEU A 215 -22.24 4.88 -14.60
C LEU A 215 -23.44 4.14 -15.20
N PRO A 216 -23.23 3.21 -16.14
CA PRO A 216 -24.32 2.36 -16.64
C PRO A 216 -24.84 1.50 -15.47
N GLY A 217 -26.17 1.49 -15.28
CA GLY A 217 -26.85 0.67 -14.30
C GLY A 217 -26.78 -0.83 -14.63
#